data_ddc6d4e0aca2ff3965127538818d3781
#
_entry.id   ddc6d4e0aca2ff3965127538818d3781
#
_cell.length_a   1.000
_cell.length_b   1.000
_cell.length_c   1.000
_cell.angle_alpha   90.00
_cell.angle_beta   90.00
_cell.angle_gamma   90.00
#
_symmetry.space_group_name_H-M   'P 1'
#
loop_
_entity.id
_entity.type
_entity.pdbx_description
1 polymer ?
#
loop_
_entity_poly.entity_id
_entity_poly.type
_entity_poly.pdbx_seq_one_letter_code
_entity_poly.pdbx_strand_id
1 'polypeptide(L)'
;MMRFFLFGLCVFFSAVCGAPKEIELFMDWRSDAKGQEVFPLVEGQEWKHLSLPSRIRTKLVQKGWDIRSWEKAEYLPWILGWKGVHTWREFLWWAGFGLLRPQPMKDSTQYWVFWSLGPTLSDVRFTHLPKDKMVLFMWEPCVVQPESHDLKVHACFGKIFTWDDDLVDNVKYFKFYYPVLRDRIAEVVPFEEKKFCTLINGRLCSKHPKQLYGEREKVIRFFEDKPGEFDLYGKFWEKRNYKNYLGPAANKFDVLKNYKFCISYENTRDVRGYVTEKIFDCFATGVVPVYWGASNICDYVPANCFVDRRKFGSEQELYDFLKAMTKETYEEYVRAAEVFLKSPQAKLFSEDHFVETFLQLAP
;
A
#
# COMPACT_ATOMS: atom_id res chain seq x y z
N MET A 1 48.95 -26.34 -55.67
CA MET A 1 48.52 -26.55 -54.26
C MET A 1 48.04 -25.23 -53.73
N MET A 2 46.75 -24.95 -53.89
CA MET A 2 46.14 -23.65 -53.49
C MET A 2 45.22 -23.90 -52.33
N ARG A 3 45.54 -23.33 -51.17
CA ARG A 3 44.67 -23.36 -49.92
C ARG A 3 43.72 -22.18 -49.96
N PHE A 4 42.45 -22.48 -50.08
CA PHE A 4 41.38 -21.50 -49.89
C PHE A 4 41.20 -21.25 -48.35
N PHE A 5 41.32 -20.00 -47.94
CA PHE A 5 40.89 -19.53 -46.62
C PHE A 5 39.46 -19.04 -46.75
N LEU A 6 38.53 -19.75 -46.12
CA LEU A 6 37.17 -19.26 -45.86
C LEU A 6 37.22 -18.30 -44.68
N PHE A 7 36.97 -17.02 -44.91
CA PHE A 7 36.64 -16.07 -43.88
C PHE A 7 35.16 -16.24 -43.51
N GLY A 8 34.89 -16.82 -42.35
CA GLY A 8 33.57 -16.82 -41.77
C GLY A 8 33.25 -15.46 -41.17
N LEU A 9 32.26 -14.80 -41.76
CA LEU A 9 31.70 -13.54 -41.24
C LEU A 9 30.81 -13.85 -40.05
N CYS A 10 31.35 -13.78 -38.85
CA CYS A 10 30.53 -13.76 -37.62
C CYS A 10 29.86 -12.40 -37.50
N VAL A 11 28.62 -12.34 -37.94
CA VAL A 11 27.74 -11.19 -37.63
C VAL A 11 27.37 -11.30 -36.17
N PHE A 12 28.06 -10.55 -35.32
CA PHE A 12 27.61 -10.30 -33.95
C PHE A 12 26.38 -9.40 -34.01
N PHE A 13 25.22 -9.98 -33.81
CA PHE A 13 24.06 -9.22 -33.38
C PHE A 13 24.36 -8.74 -31.93
N SER A 14 24.93 -7.55 -31.79
CA SER A 14 24.90 -6.83 -30.57
C SER A 14 23.44 -6.41 -30.36
N ALA A 15 22.70 -7.18 -29.56
CA ALA A 15 21.49 -6.68 -28.96
C ALA A 15 21.89 -5.39 -28.22
N VAL A 16 21.42 -4.26 -28.68
CA VAL A 16 21.50 -2.99 -27.95
C VAL A 16 20.61 -3.15 -26.75
N CYS A 17 21.13 -3.77 -25.69
CA CYS A 17 20.55 -3.72 -24.37
C CYS A 17 20.76 -2.28 -23.92
N GLY A 18 19.72 -1.44 -23.97
CA GLY A 18 19.78 -0.09 -23.41
C GLY A 18 20.31 -0.16 -21.98
N ALA A 19 21.09 0.82 -21.57
CA ALA A 19 21.57 0.89 -20.19
C ALA A 19 20.39 0.73 -19.21
N PRO A 20 20.55 -0.01 -18.12
CA PRO A 20 19.47 -0.21 -17.15
C PRO A 20 18.99 1.15 -16.65
N LYS A 21 17.66 1.31 -16.55
CA LYS A 21 17.06 2.53 -16.01
C LYS A 21 17.26 2.53 -14.50
N GLU A 22 17.94 3.52 -13.97
CA GLU A 22 18.25 3.61 -12.55
C GLU A 22 17.17 4.40 -11.80
N ILE A 23 16.60 3.80 -10.76
CA ILE A 23 15.68 4.45 -9.83
C ILE A 23 16.24 4.33 -8.42
N GLU A 24 16.26 5.44 -7.69
CA GLU A 24 16.51 5.45 -6.25
C GLU A 24 15.19 5.62 -5.51
N LEU A 25 14.84 4.63 -4.68
CA LEU A 25 13.62 4.62 -3.88
C LEU A 25 13.92 5.10 -2.46
N PHE A 26 13.26 6.16 -2.05
CA PHE A 26 13.27 6.64 -0.67
C PHE A 26 11.96 6.29 0.02
N MET A 27 12.07 5.65 1.20
CA MET A 27 10.91 5.33 2.00
C MET A 27 11.05 5.90 3.39
N ASP A 28 10.06 6.69 3.80
CA ASP A 28 9.89 7.07 5.19
C ASP A 28 8.89 6.13 5.87
N TRP A 29 9.33 4.92 6.17
CA TRP A 29 8.62 4.08 7.10
C TRP A 29 9.10 4.41 8.51
N ARG A 30 8.15 4.62 9.42
CA ARG A 30 8.40 4.45 10.84
C ARG A 30 8.60 2.95 11.08
N SER A 31 9.70 2.41 10.60
CA SER A 31 10.05 1.05 10.90
C SER A 31 10.66 1.03 12.29
N ASP A 32 10.00 0.36 13.22
CA ASP A 32 10.65 -0.23 14.38
C ASP A 32 11.63 -1.35 13.95
N ALA A 33 11.79 -1.54 12.66
CA ALA A 33 12.65 -2.52 12.03
C ALA A 33 14.10 -2.02 12.10
N LYS A 34 14.80 -2.53 13.08
CA LYS A 34 16.25 -2.46 13.26
C LYS A 34 16.97 -2.71 11.93
N GLY A 35 17.30 -1.65 11.18
CA GLY A 35 18.22 -1.70 10.05
C GLY A 35 17.87 -2.71 8.93
N GLN A 36 16.58 -3.03 8.70
CA GLN A 36 16.19 -3.92 7.62
C GLN A 36 15.82 -3.12 6.37
N GLU A 37 16.41 -3.50 5.26
CA GLU A 37 16.11 -2.95 3.94
C GLU A 37 14.60 -3.09 3.65
N VAL A 38 13.92 -1.99 3.34
CA VAL A 38 12.46 -1.97 3.15
C VAL A 38 12.04 -2.69 1.87
N PHE A 39 12.92 -2.75 0.88
CA PHE A 39 12.75 -3.50 -0.37
C PHE A 39 13.90 -4.50 -0.54
N PRO A 40 14.06 -5.50 0.33
CA PRO A 40 15.13 -6.46 0.19
C PRO A 40 14.97 -7.23 -1.12
N LEU A 41 16.06 -7.34 -1.90
CA LEU A 41 16.18 -8.37 -2.91
C LEU A 41 16.44 -9.66 -2.16
N VAL A 42 15.45 -10.54 -2.13
CA VAL A 42 15.58 -11.82 -1.43
C VAL A 42 15.73 -12.90 -2.48
N GLU A 43 16.96 -13.37 -2.67
CA GLU A 43 17.26 -14.51 -3.53
C GLU A 43 16.84 -15.81 -2.82
N GLY A 44 16.22 -16.71 -3.57
CA GLY A 44 15.91 -18.07 -3.11
C GLY A 44 14.68 -18.23 -2.22
N GLN A 45 13.92 -17.17 -1.93
CA GLN A 45 12.63 -17.31 -1.24
C GLN A 45 11.49 -17.50 -2.25
N GLU A 46 10.52 -18.36 -1.89
CA GLU A 46 9.31 -18.49 -2.67
C GLU A 46 8.54 -17.16 -2.70
N TRP A 47 8.01 -16.79 -3.87
CA TRP A 47 7.29 -15.56 -4.13
C TRP A 47 6.21 -15.22 -3.09
N LYS A 48 5.47 -16.23 -2.63
CA LYS A 48 4.39 -16.07 -1.64
C LYS A 48 4.85 -15.59 -0.25
N HIS A 49 6.14 -15.73 0.07
CA HIS A 49 6.72 -15.30 1.35
C HIS A 49 7.36 -13.92 1.29
N LEU A 50 7.47 -13.33 0.10
CA LEU A 50 8.02 -11.98 -0.06
C LEU A 50 7.00 -10.93 0.39
N SER A 51 7.50 -9.84 0.99
CA SER A 51 6.70 -8.64 1.24
C SER A 51 6.24 -8.01 -0.08
N LEU A 52 5.14 -7.26 -0.05
CA LEU A 52 4.67 -6.53 -1.24
C LEU A 52 5.77 -5.64 -1.86
N PRO A 53 6.51 -4.82 -1.08
CA PRO A 53 7.62 -4.05 -1.62
C PRO A 53 8.68 -4.90 -2.31
N SER A 54 9.07 -6.03 -1.71
CA SER A 54 10.06 -6.96 -2.32
C SER A 54 9.56 -7.53 -3.64
N ARG A 55 8.29 -7.89 -3.74
CA ARG A 55 7.68 -8.39 -4.99
C ARG A 55 7.67 -7.32 -6.07
N ILE A 56 7.29 -6.09 -5.72
CA ILE A 56 7.32 -4.94 -6.66
C ILE A 56 8.75 -4.72 -7.17
N ARG A 57 9.75 -4.67 -6.27
CA ARG A 57 11.15 -4.52 -6.66
C ARG A 57 11.60 -5.62 -7.61
N THR A 58 11.31 -6.88 -7.29
CA THR A 58 11.68 -8.03 -8.13
C THR A 58 11.09 -7.89 -9.55
N LYS A 59 9.81 -7.51 -9.66
CA LYS A 59 9.16 -7.29 -10.96
C LYS A 59 9.79 -6.15 -11.75
N LEU A 60 10.15 -5.05 -11.08
CA LEU A 60 10.82 -3.91 -11.73
C LEU A 60 12.22 -4.29 -12.21
N VAL A 61 13.00 -5.03 -11.41
CA VAL A 61 14.33 -5.53 -11.80
C VAL A 61 14.22 -6.47 -13.00
N GLN A 62 13.23 -7.36 -13.05
CA GLN A 62 12.96 -8.23 -14.21
C GLN A 62 12.62 -7.43 -15.48
N LYS A 63 12.10 -6.21 -15.35
CA LYS A 63 11.85 -5.28 -16.47
C LYS A 63 13.05 -4.39 -16.81
N GLY A 64 14.22 -4.66 -16.24
CA GLY A 64 15.48 -3.97 -16.54
C GLY A 64 15.70 -2.67 -15.74
N TRP A 65 15.01 -2.49 -14.61
CA TRP A 65 15.24 -1.36 -13.71
C TRP A 65 16.29 -1.71 -12.66
N ASP A 66 17.28 -0.85 -12.47
CA ASP A 66 18.16 -0.91 -11.29
C ASP A 66 17.53 -0.08 -10.17
N ILE A 67 17.09 -0.74 -9.11
CA ILE A 67 16.39 -0.12 -7.99
C ILE A 67 17.24 -0.23 -6.75
N ARG A 68 17.60 0.92 -6.20
CA ARG A 68 18.26 1.03 -4.91
C ARG A 68 17.27 1.55 -3.89
N SER A 69 17.21 0.89 -2.77
CA SER A 69 16.41 1.33 -1.64
C SER A 69 17.35 1.93 -0.59
N TRP A 70 16.96 3.07 -0.07
CA TRP A 70 17.77 3.81 0.90
C TRP A 70 17.09 3.82 2.25
N GLU A 71 17.83 3.42 3.27
CA GLU A 71 17.39 3.59 4.64
C GLU A 71 17.54 5.03 5.08
N LYS A 72 16.60 5.47 5.90
CA LYS A 72 16.46 6.82 6.46
C LYS A 72 17.72 7.41 7.08
N ALA A 73 18.56 6.56 7.70
CA ALA A 73 19.68 7.03 8.52
C ALA A 73 20.89 7.54 7.72
N GLU A 74 21.10 7.06 6.49
CA GLU A 74 22.33 7.31 5.76
C GLU A 74 22.29 8.53 4.85
N TYR A 75 21.09 8.92 4.40
CA TYR A 75 20.92 9.96 3.36
C TYR A 75 20.20 11.22 3.83
N LEU A 76 19.51 11.18 4.97
CA LEU A 76 18.80 12.33 5.50
C LEU A 76 19.69 13.58 5.61
N PRO A 77 20.93 13.51 6.13
CA PRO A 77 21.81 14.65 6.21
C PRO A 77 22.17 15.22 4.85
N TRP A 78 22.25 14.37 3.84
CA TRP A 78 22.64 14.77 2.50
C TRP A 78 21.47 15.39 1.70
N ILE A 79 20.26 14.86 1.89
CA ILE A 79 19.04 15.36 1.24
C ILE A 79 18.56 16.66 1.90
N LEU A 80 18.63 16.75 3.22
CA LEU A 80 18.09 17.87 4.01
C LEU A 80 19.12 18.98 4.27
N GLY A 81 20.40 18.77 3.92
CA GLY A 81 21.44 19.72 4.25
C GLY A 81 21.62 19.89 5.77
N TRP A 82 22.13 21.08 6.19
CA TRP A 82 22.50 21.34 7.56
C TRP A 82 21.45 21.16 8.65
N LYS A 83 20.19 21.34 8.33
CA LYS A 83 19.10 21.38 9.34
C LYS A 83 18.72 20.02 9.91
N GLY A 84 19.21 18.91 9.31
CA GLY A 84 18.92 17.56 9.74
C GLY A 84 20.02 16.88 10.56
N VAL A 85 21.15 17.54 10.85
CA VAL A 85 22.27 16.95 11.58
C VAL A 85 21.94 16.89 13.07
N HIS A 86 21.70 15.71 13.60
CA HIS A 86 21.35 15.50 15.02
C HIS A 86 22.38 14.68 15.81
N THR A 87 23.42 14.15 15.17
CA THR A 87 24.46 13.35 15.82
C THR A 87 25.88 13.84 15.47
N TRP A 88 26.86 13.54 16.38
CA TRP A 88 28.28 13.81 16.13
C TRP A 88 28.83 13.09 14.88
N ARG A 89 28.29 11.91 14.54
CA ARG A 89 28.70 11.15 13.34
C ARG A 89 28.25 11.86 12.07
N GLU A 90 27.05 12.41 12.06
CA GLU A 90 26.52 13.23 10.97
C GLU A 90 27.29 14.52 10.80
N PHE A 91 27.67 15.16 11.91
CA PHE A 91 28.51 16.35 11.92
C PHE A 91 29.90 16.08 11.36
N LEU A 92 30.59 15.01 11.80
CA LEU A 92 31.91 14.62 11.29
C LEU A 92 31.87 14.26 9.81
N TRP A 93 30.82 13.60 9.37
CA TRP A 93 30.58 13.28 7.97
C TRP A 93 30.43 14.57 7.15
N TRP A 94 29.65 15.51 7.65
CA TRP A 94 29.45 16.81 7.01
C TRP A 94 30.71 17.68 6.99
N ALA A 95 31.48 17.69 8.05
CA ALA A 95 32.71 18.50 8.19
C ALA A 95 33.87 18.06 7.26
N GLY A 96 33.64 17.09 6.37
CA GLY A 96 34.63 16.70 5.36
C GLY A 96 35.66 15.67 5.83
N PHE A 97 35.54 15.13 7.03
CA PHE A 97 36.33 13.97 7.49
C PHE A 97 35.87 12.66 6.82
N GLY A 98 35.14 12.77 5.76
CA GLY A 98 34.45 11.68 5.06
C GLY A 98 35.35 10.90 4.11
N LEU A 99 36.20 10.04 4.67
CA LEU A 99 36.71 8.85 3.95
C LEU A 99 35.62 7.83 3.65
N LEU A 100 34.39 8.09 4.10
CA LEU A 100 33.20 7.28 3.91
C LEU A 100 32.08 8.10 3.25
N ARG A 101 32.39 8.88 2.21
CA ARG A 101 31.32 9.38 1.37
C ARG A 101 30.56 8.19 0.81
N PRO A 102 29.23 8.08 1.04
CA PRO A 102 28.43 7.24 0.19
C PRO A 102 28.79 7.61 -1.25
N GLN A 103 28.93 6.62 -2.12
CA GLN A 103 29.21 6.88 -3.53
C GLN A 103 28.32 8.03 -3.99
N PRO A 104 28.86 9.10 -4.59
CA PRO A 104 28.03 10.18 -5.08
C PRO A 104 26.93 9.57 -5.91
N MET A 105 25.70 10.09 -5.72
CA MET A 105 24.57 9.65 -6.57
C MET A 105 25.07 9.73 -7.99
N LYS A 106 25.00 8.61 -8.70
CA LYS A 106 25.50 8.58 -10.07
C LYS A 106 24.71 9.60 -10.88
N ASP A 107 25.39 10.37 -11.73
CA ASP A 107 24.73 11.27 -12.70
C ASP A 107 23.69 10.53 -13.57
N SER A 108 23.77 9.19 -13.60
CA SER A 108 22.86 8.28 -14.26
C SER A 108 21.52 8.07 -13.56
N THR A 109 21.34 8.52 -12.30
CA THR A 109 20.05 8.38 -11.59
C THR A 109 18.97 9.14 -12.35
N GLN A 110 17.95 8.39 -12.83
CA GLN A 110 16.87 8.98 -13.61
C GLN A 110 15.79 9.59 -12.73
N TYR A 111 15.44 8.93 -11.59
CA TYR A 111 14.37 9.37 -10.70
C TYR A 111 14.66 9.07 -9.24
N TRP A 112 14.25 9.99 -8.36
CA TRP A 112 14.15 9.82 -6.92
C TRP A 112 12.70 9.64 -6.54
N VAL A 113 12.33 8.44 -6.13
CA VAL A 113 10.95 8.09 -5.81
C VAL A 113 10.75 8.08 -4.31
N PHE A 114 9.90 8.97 -3.82
CA PHE A 114 9.51 9.07 -2.43
C PHE A 114 8.20 8.30 -2.23
N TRP A 115 8.30 7.23 -1.46
CA TRP A 115 7.16 6.37 -1.14
C TRP A 115 6.48 6.86 0.12
N SER A 116 5.63 7.87 0.00
CA SER A 116 5.08 8.58 1.13
C SER A 116 6.08 9.54 1.83
N LEU A 117 5.56 10.54 2.51
CA LEU A 117 6.37 11.49 3.26
C LEU A 117 5.96 11.45 4.73
N GLY A 118 6.84 10.95 5.57
CA GLY A 118 6.68 11.07 7.01
C GLY A 118 7.21 12.42 7.53
N PRO A 119 7.05 12.69 8.83
CA PRO A 119 7.46 13.96 9.44
C PRO A 119 8.92 14.36 9.19
N THR A 120 9.80 13.40 9.01
CA THR A 120 11.24 13.62 8.77
C THR A 120 11.58 13.93 7.31
N LEU A 121 10.70 13.61 6.37
CA LEU A 121 10.85 13.96 4.95
C LEU A 121 9.96 15.15 4.55
N SER A 122 9.22 15.74 5.49
CA SER A 122 8.43 16.96 5.23
C SER A 122 9.29 18.14 4.80
N ASP A 123 10.59 18.12 5.14
CA ASP A 123 11.57 19.13 4.72
C ASP A 123 12.18 18.86 3.33
N VAL A 124 11.58 18.02 2.52
CA VAL A 124 11.96 17.78 1.11
C VAL A 124 12.11 19.08 0.30
N ARG A 125 11.48 20.17 0.74
CA ARG A 125 11.60 21.52 0.19
C ARG A 125 13.03 22.05 0.16
N PHE A 126 13.90 21.52 0.98
CA PHE A 126 15.30 21.92 1.10
C PHE A 126 16.26 20.96 0.40
N THR A 127 15.75 20.01 -0.36
CA THR A 127 16.62 19.11 -1.12
C THR A 127 17.26 19.83 -2.29
N HIS A 128 18.49 19.42 -2.61
CA HIS A 128 19.21 19.88 -3.81
C HIS A 128 18.92 19.01 -5.04
N LEU A 129 17.94 18.11 -4.95
CA LEU A 129 17.59 17.19 -6.04
C LEU A 129 16.85 17.94 -7.16
N PRO A 130 17.11 17.59 -8.43
CA PRO A 130 16.38 18.14 -9.56
C PRO A 130 14.89 17.82 -9.45
N LYS A 131 14.06 18.84 -9.44
CA LYS A 131 12.61 18.72 -9.23
C LYS A 131 11.94 17.84 -10.26
N ASP A 132 12.33 17.94 -11.51
CA ASP A 132 11.80 17.16 -12.64
C ASP A 132 12.06 15.66 -12.50
N LYS A 133 13.08 15.30 -11.71
CA LYS A 133 13.41 13.90 -11.39
C LYS A 133 12.81 13.42 -10.06
N MET A 134 12.20 14.29 -9.27
CA MET A 134 11.57 13.91 -8.01
C MET A 134 10.15 13.43 -8.22
N VAL A 135 9.84 12.26 -7.68
CA VAL A 135 8.53 11.60 -7.78
C VAL A 135 8.02 11.27 -6.40
N LEU A 136 6.76 11.62 -6.13
CA LEU A 136 6.07 11.27 -4.88
C LEU A 136 4.98 10.23 -5.16
N PHE A 137 4.93 9.16 -4.38
CA PHE A 137 3.75 8.33 -4.22
C PHE A 137 3.01 8.74 -2.95
N MET A 138 1.82 9.29 -3.09
CA MET A 138 0.94 9.62 -1.97
C MET A 138 0.22 8.36 -1.48
N TRP A 139 0.93 7.55 -0.67
CA TRP A 139 0.41 6.25 -0.25
C TRP A 139 -0.68 6.37 0.81
N GLU A 140 -0.44 7.13 1.87
CA GLU A 140 -1.38 7.26 2.98
C GLU A 140 -2.31 8.48 2.82
N PRO A 141 -3.54 8.41 3.33
CA PRO A 141 -4.43 9.57 3.32
C PRO A 141 -4.02 10.62 4.35
N CYS A 142 -4.56 11.83 4.22
CA CYS A 142 -4.27 12.96 5.10
C CYS A 142 -4.50 12.67 6.59
N VAL A 143 -5.43 11.78 6.92
CA VAL A 143 -5.70 11.36 8.31
C VAL A 143 -4.54 10.60 8.95
N VAL A 144 -3.66 10.02 8.13
CA VAL A 144 -2.47 9.23 8.53
C VAL A 144 -1.20 10.04 8.35
N GLN A 145 -1.04 10.68 7.19
CA GLN A 145 0.15 11.43 6.80
C GLN A 145 -0.23 12.78 6.18
N PRO A 146 -0.56 13.78 6.99
CA PRO A 146 -0.93 15.10 6.51
C PRO A 146 0.19 15.78 5.71
N GLU A 147 1.46 15.47 5.99
CA GLU A 147 2.62 16.04 5.32
C GLU A 147 2.64 15.71 3.81
N SER A 148 2.19 14.51 3.44
CA SER A 148 2.08 14.09 2.03
C SER A 148 1.00 14.84 1.25
N HIS A 149 0.15 15.62 1.93
CA HIS A 149 -0.95 16.38 1.34
C HIS A 149 -0.72 17.91 1.37
N ASP A 150 0.46 18.39 1.80
CA ASP A 150 0.81 19.80 1.76
C ASP A 150 1.16 20.23 0.32
N LEU A 151 0.39 21.15 -0.26
CA LEU A 151 0.64 21.68 -1.60
C LEU A 151 2.02 22.34 -1.75
N LYS A 152 2.61 22.88 -0.66
CA LYS A 152 3.97 23.41 -0.68
C LYS A 152 4.99 22.29 -0.86
N VAL A 153 4.72 21.13 -0.31
CA VAL A 153 5.53 19.92 -0.52
C VAL A 153 5.35 19.40 -1.94
N HIS A 154 4.11 19.36 -2.44
CA HIS A 154 3.84 18.97 -3.83
C HIS A 154 4.60 19.83 -4.85
N ALA A 155 4.85 21.10 -4.53
CA ALA A 155 5.61 22.00 -5.40
C ALA A 155 7.06 21.54 -5.63
N CYS A 156 7.62 20.67 -4.80
CA CYS A 156 8.98 20.13 -4.91
C CYS A 156 9.10 18.95 -5.88
N PHE A 157 7.99 18.34 -6.30
CA PHE A 157 7.98 17.15 -7.14
C PHE A 157 7.61 17.48 -8.58
N GLY A 158 8.28 16.80 -9.51
CA GLY A 158 7.95 16.84 -10.94
C GLY A 158 6.71 16.02 -11.25
N LYS A 159 6.60 14.83 -10.66
CA LYS A 159 5.45 13.94 -10.81
C LYS A 159 4.95 13.48 -9.43
N ILE A 160 3.64 13.32 -9.30
CA ILE A 160 3.00 12.80 -8.09
C ILE A 160 2.02 11.71 -8.49
N PHE A 161 2.21 10.52 -7.96
CA PHE A 161 1.25 9.43 -8.10
C PHE A 161 0.31 9.43 -6.89
N THR A 162 -0.99 9.40 -7.16
CA THR A 162 -2.03 9.49 -6.14
C THR A 162 -3.19 8.55 -6.45
N TRP A 163 -3.83 8.06 -5.39
CA TRP A 163 -5.11 7.37 -5.48
C TRP A 163 -6.29 8.37 -5.53
N ASP A 164 -6.09 9.63 -5.16
CA ASP A 164 -7.14 10.65 -5.06
C ASP A 164 -7.58 11.11 -6.45
N ASP A 165 -8.81 10.75 -6.83
CA ASP A 165 -9.38 11.08 -8.13
C ASP A 165 -9.52 12.58 -8.37
N ASP A 166 -9.73 13.34 -7.29
CA ASP A 166 -9.93 14.80 -7.39
C ASP A 166 -8.62 15.56 -7.67
N LEU A 167 -7.47 14.91 -7.48
CA LEU A 167 -6.16 15.48 -7.79
C LEU A 167 -5.64 15.08 -9.18
N VAL A 168 -6.10 13.97 -9.76
CA VAL A 168 -5.54 13.43 -11.01
C VAL A 168 -5.78 14.38 -12.18
N ASP A 169 -4.70 14.85 -12.80
CA ASP A 169 -4.73 15.75 -13.97
C ASP A 169 -3.97 15.19 -15.18
N ASN A 170 -3.23 14.05 -15.00
CA ASN A 170 -2.36 13.43 -15.99
C ASN A 170 -1.23 14.34 -16.54
N VAL A 171 -0.90 15.41 -15.84
CA VAL A 171 0.20 16.34 -16.13
C VAL A 171 1.23 16.28 -15.01
N LYS A 172 0.77 16.52 -13.79
CA LYS A 172 1.57 16.43 -12.57
C LYS A 172 1.10 15.31 -11.66
N TYR A 173 -0.20 15.07 -11.58
CA TYR A 173 -0.83 14.08 -10.72
C TYR A 173 -1.34 12.93 -11.56
N PHE A 174 -0.76 11.74 -11.33
CA PHE A 174 -1.05 10.52 -12.06
C PHE A 174 -1.75 9.52 -11.15
N LYS A 175 -2.73 8.81 -11.69
CA LYS A 175 -3.46 7.80 -10.92
C LYS A 175 -2.59 6.59 -10.63
N PHE A 176 -2.63 6.09 -9.38
CA PHE A 176 -2.25 4.72 -9.07
C PHE A 176 -3.36 4.00 -8.30
N TYR A 177 -3.38 2.69 -8.42
CA TYR A 177 -4.24 1.80 -7.66
C TYR A 177 -3.40 1.03 -6.66
N TYR A 178 -3.92 0.79 -5.45
CA TYR A 178 -3.21 -0.05 -4.50
C TYR A 178 -3.03 -1.45 -5.06
N PRO A 179 -1.82 -2.06 -5.02
CA PRO A 179 -1.57 -3.41 -5.51
C PRO A 179 -2.05 -4.46 -4.49
N VAL A 180 -3.35 -4.59 -4.36
CA VAL A 180 -4.03 -5.36 -3.29
C VAL A 180 -4.87 -6.52 -3.82
N LEU A 181 -4.93 -6.70 -5.15
CA LEU A 181 -5.64 -7.83 -5.75
C LEU A 181 -5.03 -9.15 -5.27
N ARG A 182 -5.90 -10.05 -4.82
CA ARG A 182 -5.56 -11.37 -4.32
C ARG A 182 -6.42 -12.42 -5.00
N ASP A 183 -5.85 -13.60 -5.20
CA ASP A 183 -6.62 -14.76 -5.55
C ASP A 183 -7.51 -15.22 -4.39
N ARG A 184 -8.63 -15.83 -4.71
CA ARG A 184 -9.47 -16.48 -3.72
C ARG A 184 -8.70 -17.61 -3.06
N ILE A 185 -8.73 -17.70 -1.72
CA ILE A 185 -8.19 -18.86 -1.01
C ILE A 185 -8.98 -20.10 -1.31
N ALA A 186 -8.30 -21.25 -1.40
CA ALA A 186 -8.95 -22.53 -1.75
C ALA A 186 -9.83 -23.10 -0.63
N GLU A 187 -9.51 -22.77 0.63
CA GLU A 187 -10.22 -23.28 1.79
C GLU A 187 -11.48 -22.45 2.04
N VAL A 188 -12.65 -23.09 1.87
CA VAL A 188 -13.96 -22.46 2.09
C VAL A 188 -14.57 -23.02 3.37
N VAL A 189 -14.87 -22.14 4.33
CA VAL A 189 -15.64 -22.48 5.53
C VAL A 189 -17.13 -22.34 5.20
N PRO A 190 -17.98 -23.37 5.46
CA PRO A 190 -19.41 -23.30 5.22
C PRO A 190 -20.09 -22.17 6.01
N PHE A 191 -21.15 -21.60 5.46
CA PHE A 191 -21.87 -20.47 6.08
C PHE A 191 -22.32 -20.76 7.51
N GLU A 192 -22.77 -21.98 7.78
CA GLU A 192 -23.28 -22.42 9.08
C GLU A 192 -22.18 -22.47 10.15
N GLU A 193 -20.95 -22.73 9.74
CA GLU A 193 -19.78 -22.84 10.63
C GLU A 193 -19.10 -21.49 10.88
N LYS A 194 -19.42 -20.48 10.06
CA LYS A 194 -18.84 -19.15 10.21
C LYS A 194 -19.40 -18.42 11.42
N LYS A 195 -18.50 -17.79 12.19
CA LYS A 195 -18.85 -16.78 13.18
C LYS A 195 -19.50 -15.56 12.53
N PHE A 196 -20.18 -14.74 13.32
CA PHE A 196 -20.98 -13.65 12.76
C PHE A 196 -20.14 -12.52 12.17
N CYS A 197 -19.40 -11.77 12.97
CA CYS A 197 -18.71 -10.57 12.50
C CYS A 197 -17.32 -10.39 13.14
N THR A 198 -16.42 -9.73 12.43
CA THR A 198 -15.09 -9.37 12.95
C THR A 198 -14.64 -7.99 12.50
N LEU A 199 -13.64 -7.45 13.20
CA LEU A 199 -12.83 -6.31 12.78
C LEU A 199 -11.36 -6.63 13.01
N ILE A 200 -10.53 -6.49 11.97
CA ILE A 200 -9.09 -6.75 12.04
C ILE A 200 -8.33 -5.47 11.66
N ASN A 201 -8.01 -4.63 12.64
CA ASN A 201 -7.26 -3.39 12.42
C ASN A 201 -6.40 -3.05 13.63
N GLY A 202 -5.25 -2.42 13.41
CA GLY A 202 -4.52 -1.73 14.48
C GLY A 202 -5.30 -0.52 14.99
N ARG A 203 -5.19 -0.25 16.31
CA ARG A 203 -5.74 0.95 16.89
C ARG A 203 -4.93 2.17 16.49
N LEU A 204 -5.53 3.08 15.76
CA LEU A 204 -5.00 4.39 15.41
C LEU A 204 -5.99 5.46 15.88
N CYS A 205 -5.52 6.70 15.95
CA CYS A 205 -6.36 7.86 16.24
C CYS A 205 -5.92 9.05 15.39
N SER A 206 -6.86 9.89 15.02
CA SER A 206 -6.61 11.14 14.32
C SER A 206 -7.65 12.17 14.74
N LYS A 207 -7.27 13.45 14.74
CA LYS A 207 -8.21 14.57 14.95
C LYS A 207 -8.86 15.04 13.63
N HIS A 208 -8.48 14.44 12.51
CA HIS A 208 -9.01 14.81 11.21
C HIS A 208 -10.52 14.51 11.12
N PRO A 209 -11.37 15.42 10.62
CA PRO A 209 -12.83 15.26 10.64
C PRO A 209 -13.33 14.09 9.78
N LYS A 210 -12.57 13.68 8.77
CA LYS A 210 -12.92 12.55 7.90
C LYS A 210 -12.39 11.19 8.39
N GLN A 211 -11.75 11.11 9.56
CA GLN A 211 -11.24 9.85 10.11
C GLN A 211 -12.37 8.87 10.45
N LEU A 212 -12.12 7.57 10.27
CA LEU A 212 -13.06 6.50 10.62
C LEU A 212 -12.65 5.68 11.85
N TYR A 213 -11.60 6.08 12.55
CA TYR A 213 -11.13 5.36 13.74
C TYR A 213 -12.16 5.43 14.87
N GLY A 214 -12.83 6.57 15.06
CA GLY A 214 -13.90 6.73 16.02
C GLY A 214 -15.14 5.88 15.68
N GLU A 215 -15.46 5.73 14.39
CA GLU A 215 -16.58 4.89 13.94
C GLU A 215 -16.29 3.41 14.16
N ARG A 216 -15.03 2.96 14.02
CA ARG A 216 -14.62 1.61 14.40
C ARG A 216 -14.79 1.38 15.90
N GLU A 217 -14.40 2.34 16.77
CA GLU A 217 -14.60 2.23 18.22
C GLU A 217 -16.09 2.18 18.59
N LYS A 218 -16.98 2.90 17.88
CA LYS A 218 -18.44 2.79 18.10
C LYS A 218 -18.96 1.39 17.83
N VAL A 219 -18.56 0.78 16.70
CA VAL A 219 -18.92 -0.60 16.37
C VAL A 219 -18.42 -1.58 17.43
N ILE A 220 -17.16 -1.46 17.87
CA ILE A 220 -16.58 -2.33 18.90
C ILE A 220 -17.42 -2.26 20.18
N ARG A 221 -17.77 -1.05 20.65
CA ARG A 221 -18.59 -0.84 21.85
C ARG A 221 -20.00 -1.38 21.69
N PHE A 222 -20.62 -1.18 20.52
CA PHE A 222 -21.96 -1.71 20.24
C PHE A 222 -22.04 -3.23 20.41
N PHE A 223 -20.96 -3.94 20.07
CA PHE A 223 -20.91 -5.38 20.21
C PHE A 223 -20.48 -5.88 21.61
N GLU A 224 -20.06 -5.03 22.53
CA GLU A 224 -19.71 -5.47 23.90
C GLU A 224 -20.89 -6.07 24.66
N ASP A 225 -22.13 -5.67 24.32
CA ASP A 225 -23.37 -6.20 24.89
C ASP A 225 -23.96 -7.37 24.08
N LYS A 226 -23.24 -7.89 23.09
CA LYS A 226 -23.63 -9.00 22.20
C LYS A 226 -22.55 -10.09 22.21
N PRO A 227 -22.42 -10.84 23.33
CA PRO A 227 -21.35 -11.82 23.48
C PRO A 227 -21.41 -12.90 22.40
N GLY A 228 -20.26 -13.23 21.80
CA GLY A 228 -20.14 -14.25 20.75
C GLY A 228 -20.50 -13.76 19.33
N GLU A 229 -21.00 -12.53 19.17
CA GLU A 229 -21.40 -11.99 17.87
C GLU A 229 -20.27 -11.24 17.16
N PHE A 230 -19.20 -10.87 17.87
CA PHE A 230 -18.14 -10.06 17.29
C PHE A 230 -16.80 -10.32 17.96
N ASP A 231 -15.77 -10.45 17.13
CA ASP A 231 -14.39 -10.61 17.57
C ASP A 231 -13.50 -9.48 17.00
N LEU A 232 -12.77 -8.81 17.89
CA LEU A 232 -11.83 -7.76 17.56
C LEU A 232 -10.40 -8.31 17.54
N TYR A 233 -9.68 -8.07 16.43
CA TYR A 233 -8.27 -8.38 16.30
C TYR A 233 -7.46 -7.15 15.92
N GLY A 234 -6.17 -7.15 16.29
CA GLY A 234 -5.23 -6.13 15.87
C GLY A 234 -4.30 -5.68 16.99
N LYS A 235 -3.33 -4.84 16.64
CA LYS A 235 -2.35 -4.31 17.59
C LYS A 235 -2.87 -3.04 18.27
N PHE A 236 -2.35 -2.74 19.46
CA PHE A 236 -2.58 -1.50 20.24
C PHE A 236 -3.99 -1.36 20.84
N TRP A 237 -4.77 -2.43 20.92
CA TRP A 237 -6.05 -2.46 21.61
C TRP A 237 -5.95 -2.91 23.07
N GLU A 238 -4.82 -3.47 23.51
CA GLU A 238 -4.59 -4.16 24.77
C GLU A 238 -4.98 -3.30 26.00
N LYS A 239 -4.75 -1.98 25.92
CA LYS A 239 -5.03 -1.03 27.01
C LYS A 239 -6.50 -0.58 27.09
N ARG A 240 -7.36 -1.06 26.18
CA ARG A 240 -8.77 -0.61 26.11
C ARG A 240 -9.73 -1.50 26.85
N ASN A 241 -9.32 -2.72 27.23
CA ASN A 241 -10.12 -3.71 27.94
C ASN A 241 -11.46 -4.03 27.27
N TYR A 242 -11.53 -4.01 25.93
CA TYR A 242 -12.73 -4.44 25.22
C TYR A 242 -12.96 -5.94 25.42
N LYS A 243 -14.21 -6.34 25.80
CA LYS A 243 -14.57 -7.73 26.09
C LYS A 243 -14.43 -8.67 24.89
N ASN A 244 -14.55 -8.12 23.68
CA ASN A 244 -14.48 -8.83 22.40
C ASN A 244 -13.09 -8.83 21.75
N TYR A 245 -12.05 -8.32 22.46
CA TYR A 245 -10.68 -8.30 21.93
C TYR A 245 -9.97 -9.64 22.14
N LEU A 246 -9.49 -10.23 21.04
CA LEU A 246 -8.81 -11.53 21.00
C LEU A 246 -7.31 -11.45 20.74
N GLY A 247 -6.74 -10.26 20.65
CA GLY A 247 -5.31 -10.08 20.39
C GLY A 247 -4.97 -9.78 18.92
N PRO A 248 -3.69 -9.70 18.57
CA PRO A 248 -3.26 -9.53 17.19
C PRO A 248 -3.50 -10.80 16.38
N ALA A 249 -3.96 -10.66 15.13
CA ALA A 249 -4.06 -11.79 14.20
C ALA A 249 -2.67 -12.19 13.69
N ALA A 250 -2.28 -13.45 13.90
CA ALA A 250 -1.02 -13.99 13.38
C ALA A 250 -1.05 -14.05 11.84
N ASN A 251 -2.15 -14.52 11.28
CA ASN A 251 -2.45 -14.48 9.85
C ASN A 251 -3.87 -13.96 9.66
N LYS A 252 -4.01 -12.84 8.96
CA LYS A 252 -5.29 -12.18 8.73
C LYS A 252 -6.27 -13.05 7.94
N PHE A 253 -5.79 -13.81 6.96
CA PHE A 253 -6.63 -14.66 6.12
C PHE A 253 -7.18 -15.86 6.86
N ASP A 254 -6.37 -16.50 7.73
CA ASP A 254 -6.80 -17.61 8.58
C ASP A 254 -7.85 -17.20 9.60
N VAL A 255 -7.84 -15.94 10.01
CA VAL A 255 -8.89 -15.38 10.86
C VAL A 255 -10.12 -15.07 10.04
N LEU A 256 -10.00 -14.26 8.97
CA LEU A 256 -11.13 -13.76 8.17
C LEU A 256 -12.03 -14.88 7.65
N LYS A 257 -11.47 -15.97 7.08
CA LYS A 257 -12.26 -17.06 6.47
C LYS A 257 -13.33 -17.65 7.40
N ASN A 258 -13.18 -17.48 8.72
CA ASN A 258 -14.10 -18.03 9.72
C ASN A 258 -15.27 -17.09 10.06
N TYR A 259 -15.42 -15.94 9.38
CA TYR A 259 -16.48 -14.99 9.66
C TYR A 259 -17.40 -14.79 8.44
N LYS A 260 -18.68 -14.48 8.72
CA LYS A 260 -19.64 -14.07 7.69
C LYS A 260 -19.35 -12.65 7.23
N PHE A 261 -19.15 -11.74 8.18
CA PHE A 261 -18.98 -10.31 7.94
C PHE A 261 -17.68 -9.79 8.52
N CYS A 262 -17.11 -8.76 7.87
CA CYS A 262 -15.98 -8.01 8.39
C CYS A 262 -16.24 -6.52 8.28
N ILE A 263 -16.03 -5.78 9.37
CA ILE A 263 -16.05 -4.31 9.36
C ILE A 263 -14.81 -3.81 8.63
N SER A 264 -15.01 -3.41 7.38
CA SER A 264 -13.97 -3.00 6.42
C SER A 264 -13.98 -1.50 6.20
N TYR A 265 -13.95 -0.73 7.33
CA TYR A 265 -13.87 0.72 7.24
C TYR A 265 -12.44 1.15 6.89
N GLU A 266 -12.31 2.03 5.92
CA GLU A 266 -11.04 2.65 5.57
C GLU A 266 -10.51 3.56 6.71
N ASN A 267 -9.32 4.11 6.54
CA ASN A 267 -8.78 5.06 7.52
C ASN A 267 -9.52 6.41 7.45
N THR A 268 -10.01 6.75 6.27
CA THR A 268 -10.74 7.99 6.00
C THR A 268 -12.01 7.72 5.20
N ARG A 269 -12.96 8.64 5.29
CA ARG A 269 -14.22 8.65 4.52
C ARG A 269 -14.30 9.86 3.59
N ASP A 270 -15.26 9.81 2.67
CA ASP A 270 -15.65 10.92 1.81
C ASP A 270 -14.47 11.52 1.02
N VAL A 271 -13.57 10.65 0.58
CA VAL A 271 -12.54 10.93 -0.41
C VAL A 271 -12.72 9.99 -1.60
N ARG A 272 -12.47 10.49 -2.81
CA ARG A 272 -12.65 9.70 -4.02
C ARG A 272 -11.40 8.87 -4.28
N GLY A 273 -11.58 7.60 -4.64
CA GLY A 273 -10.50 6.73 -5.09
C GLY A 273 -9.68 6.04 -4.00
N TYR A 274 -9.92 6.31 -2.70
CA TYR A 274 -9.18 5.65 -1.62
C TYR A 274 -9.77 4.28 -1.31
N VAL A 275 -9.32 3.26 -2.05
CA VAL A 275 -9.74 1.86 -1.92
C VAL A 275 -8.51 1.00 -1.67
N THR A 276 -8.44 0.33 -0.50
CA THR A 276 -7.26 -0.40 -0.04
C THR A 276 -7.51 -1.90 0.09
N GLU A 277 -6.57 -2.60 0.71
CA GLU A 277 -6.63 -4.05 0.96
C GLU A 277 -7.86 -4.51 1.74
N LYS A 278 -8.53 -3.63 2.49
CA LYS A 278 -9.57 -4.02 3.46
C LYS A 278 -10.73 -4.75 2.82
N ILE A 279 -11.20 -4.26 1.68
CA ILE A 279 -12.31 -4.89 0.95
C ILE A 279 -11.82 -6.13 0.18
N PHE A 280 -10.62 -6.09 -0.41
CA PHE A 280 -10.06 -7.19 -1.20
C PHE A 280 -9.71 -8.42 -0.34
N ASP A 281 -9.20 -8.21 0.87
CA ASP A 281 -8.91 -9.32 1.79
C ASP A 281 -10.19 -10.07 2.19
N CYS A 282 -11.33 -9.37 2.32
CA CYS A 282 -12.64 -10.00 2.53
C CYS A 282 -13.04 -10.83 1.31
N PHE A 283 -12.91 -10.29 0.12
CA PHE A 283 -13.24 -11.02 -1.12
C PHE A 283 -12.40 -12.29 -1.27
N ALA A 284 -11.09 -12.18 -1.03
CA ALA A 284 -10.18 -13.31 -1.10
C ALA A 284 -10.55 -14.44 -0.12
N THR A 285 -11.16 -14.14 1.01
CA THR A 285 -11.51 -15.10 2.07
C THR A 285 -12.98 -15.52 2.08
N GLY A 286 -13.79 -15.00 1.17
CA GLY A 286 -15.22 -15.29 1.11
C GLY A 286 -16.00 -14.75 2.31
N VAL A 287 -15.65 -13.56 2.71
CA VAL A 287 -16.29 -12.77 3.75
C VAL A 287 -17.00 -11.60 3.09
N VAL A 288 -18.19 -11.27 3.52
CA VAL A 288 -18.92 -10.09 3.03
C VAL A 288 -18.43 -8.87 3.80
N PRO A 289 -17.74 -7.90 3.14
CA PRO A 289 -17.28 -6.68 3.81
C PRO A 289 -18.44 -5.74 4.10
N VAL A 290 -18.47 -5.18 5.30
CA VAL A 290 -19.26 -3.99 5.63
C VAL A 290 -18.33 -2.80 5.40
N TYR A 291 -18.51 -2.11 4.27
CA TYR A 291 -17.55 -1.10 3.80
C TYR A 291 -17.99 0.32 4.10
N TRP A 292 -17.01 1.11 4.53
CA TRP A 292 -17.11 2.58 4.60
C TRP A 292 -15.74 3.19 4.26
N GLY A 293 -15.70 4.07 3.25
CA GLY A 293 -14.45 4.68 2.78
C GLY A 293 -14.67 5.65 1.64
N ALA A 294 -14.19 5.29 0.45
CA ALA A 294 -14.31 6.10 -0.75
C ALA A 294 -15.75 6.45 -1.06
N SER A 295 -16.03 7.75 -1.32
CA SER A 295 -17.38 8.21 -1.66
C SER A 295 -17.89 7.57 -2.95
N ASN A 296 -17.00 7.30 -3.87
CA ASN A 296 -17.26 6.70 -5.18
C ASN A 296 -16.84 5.23 -5.29
N ILE A 297 -16.96 4.46 -4.21
CA ILE A 297 -16.55 3.03 -4.21
C ILE A 297 -17.17 2.24 -5.36
N CYS A 298 -18.39 2.57 -5.78
CA CYS A 298 -19.07 1.87 -6.87
C CYS A 298 -18.45 2.09 -8.25
N ASP A 299 -17.59 3.09 -8.41
CA ASP A 299 -16.77 3.28 -9.63
C ASP A 299 -15.66 2.22 -9.71
N TYR A 300 -15.31 1.58 -8.59
CA TYR A 300 -14.21 0.63 -8.42
C TYR A 300 -14.68 -0.80 -8.20
N VAL A 301 -15.71 -0.97 -7.39
CA VAL A 301 -16.22 -2.27 -6.94
C VAL A 301 -17.74 -2.31 -7.11
N PRO A 302 -18.32 -3.33 -7.76
CA PRO A 302 -19.77 -3.44 -7.92
C PRO A 302 -20.50 -3.44 -6.58
N ALA A 303 -21.61 -2.70 -6.50
CA ALA A 303 -22.38 -2.51 -5.27
C ALA A 303 -22.92 -3.80 -4.63
N ASN A 304 -23.05 -4.86 -5.40
CA ASN A 304 -23.49 -6.18 -4.94
C ASN A 304 -22.35 -7.05 -4.38
N CYS A 305 -21.11 -6.51 -4.27
CA CYS A 305 -19.99 -7.22 -3.66
C CYS A 305 -19.83 -6.92 -2.16
N PHE A 306 -20.51 -5.91 -1.61
CA PHE A 306 -20.31 -5.46 -0.23
C PHE A 306 -21.58 -4.84 0.35
N VAL A 307 -21.64 -4.77 1.68
CA VAL A 307 -22.67 -4.02 2.42
C VAL A 307 -22.13 -2.60 2.65
N ASP A 308 -22.82 -1.59 2.09
CA ASP A 308 -22.44 -0.20 2.26
C ASP A 308 -22.97 0.32 3.60
N ARG A 309 -22.07 0.60 4.55
CA ARG A 309 -22.39 1.13 5.89
C ARG A 309 -23.22 2.43 5.84
N ARG A 310 -23.01 3.24 4.81
CA ARG A 310 -23.68 4.54 4.65
C ARG A 310 -25.19 4.44 4.45
N LYS A 311 -25.70 3.26 4.11
CA LYS A 311 -27.15 3.00 3.94
C LYS A 311 -27.90 2.84 5.25
N PHE A 312 -27.20 2.80 6.40
CA PHE A 312 -27.78 2.55 7.71
C PHE A 312 -27.59 3.76 8.62
N GLY A 313 -28.65 4.17 9.32
CA GLY A 313 -28.64 5.29 10.25
C GLY A 313 -27.94 4.99 11.58
N SER A 314 -27.85 3.70 11.95
CA SER A 314 -27.28 3.26 13.22
C SER A 314 -26.56 1.91 13.12
N GLU A 315 -25.75 1.57 14.13
CA GLU A 315 -25.17 0.24 14.28
C GLU A 315 -26.24 -0.84 14.50
N GLN A 316 -27.37 -0.48 15.12
CA GLN A 316 -28.48 -1.42 15.33
C GLN A 316 -29.16 -1.79 14.02
N GLU A 317 -29.47 -0.82 13.14
CA GLU A 317 -30.04 -1.08 11.82
C GLU A 317 -29.12 -1.96 10.96
N LEU A 318 -27.81 -1.66 10.97
CA LEU A 318 -26.82 -2.50 10.29
C LEU A 318 -26.83 -3.92 10.85
N TYR A 319 -26.79 -4.07 12.18
CA TYR A 319 -26.79 -5.37 12.83
C TYR A 319 -28.03 -6.18 12.48
N ASP A 320 -29.23 -5.58 12.57
CA ASP A 320 -30.50 -6.23 12.25
C ASP A 320 -30.53 -6.70 10.77
N PHE A 321 -30.03 -5.86 9.86
CA PHE A 321 -29.89 -6.24 8.43
C PHE A 321 -28.96 -7.45 8.26
N LEU A 322 -27.78 -7.44 8.90
CA LEU A 322 -26.82 -8.53 8.81
C LEU A 322 -27.35 -9.82 9.44
N LYS A 323 -28.12 -9.73 10.54
CA LYS A 323 -28.74 -10.89 11.21
C LYS A 323 -29.87 -11.49 10.38
N ALA A 324 -30.62 -10.67 9.66
CA ALA A 324 -31.71 -11.12 8.79
C ALA A 324 -31.23 -11.69 7.47
N MET A 325 -29.94 -11.56 7.13
CA MET A 325 -29.38 -12.02 5.86
C MET A 325 -29.43 -13.55 5.78
N THR A 326 -30.13 -14.08 4.78
CA THR A 326 -30.20 -15.53 4.53
C THR A 326 -28.88 -16.03 3.93
N LYS A 327 -28.68 -17.35 3.95
CA LYS A 327 -27.54 -18.00 3.30
C LYS A 327 -27.47 -17.68 1.80
N GLU A 328 -28.59 -17.72 1.14
CA GLU A 328 -28.71 -17.49 -0.31
C GLU A 328 -28.26 -16.07 -0.65
N THR A 329 -28.75 -15.07 0.09
CA THR A 329 -28.33 -13.67 -0.08
C THR A 329 -26.85 -13.48 0.23
N TYR A 330 -26.36 -14.10 1.30
CA TYR A 330 -24.92 -14.07 1.63
C TYR A 330 -24.06 -14.63 0.49
N GLU A 331 -24.45 -15.79 -0.06
CA GLU A 331 -23.74 -16.43 -1.17
C GLU A 331 -23.80 -15.61 -2.47
N GLU A 332 -24.85 -14.80 -2.68
CA GLU A 332 -24.91 -13.86 -3.81
C GLU A 332 -23.83 -12.80 -3.71
N TYR A 333 -23.62 -12.20 -2.53
CA TYR A 333 -22.49 -11.27 -2.30
C TYR A 333 -21.14 -11.92 -2.56
N VAL A 334 -20.94 -13.14 -2.04
CA VAL A 334 -19.69 -13.89 -2.21
C VAL A 334 -19.43 -14.20 -3.69
N ARG A 335 -20.45 -14.67 -4.43
CA ARG A 335 -20.33 -14.95 -5.87
C ARG A 335 -20.03 -13.68 -6.67
N ALA A 336 -20.69 -12.58 -6.36
CA ALA A 336 -20.44 -11.30 -7.01
C ALA A 336 -18.97 -10.84 -6.80
N ALA A 337 -18.44 -10.99 -5.59
CA ALA A 337 -17.05 -10.70 -5.29
C ALA A 337 -16.07 -11.61 -6.05
N GLU A 338 -16.39 -12.91 -6.18
CA GLU A 338 -15.57 -13.85 -6.97
C GLU A 338 -15.53 -13.49 -8.46
N VAL A 339 -16.66 -13.10 -9.02
CA VAL A 339 -16.75 -12.62 -10.40
C VAL A 339 -15.92 -11.33 -10.57
N PHE A 340 -16.07 -10.40 -9.63
CA PHE A 340 -15.31 -9.14 -9.63
C PHE A 340 -13.80 -9.37 -9.57
N LEU A 341 -13.29 -10.24 -8.67
CA LEU A 341 -11.85 -10.52 -8.56
C LEU A 341 -11.20 -10.98 -9.88
N LYS A 342 -11.97 -11.59 -10.78
CA LYS A 342 -11.51 -12.05 -12.10
C LYS A 342 -11.70 -11.01 -13.21
N SER A 343 -12.33 -9.88 -12.91
CA SER A 343 -12.68 -8.85 -13.89
C SER A 343 -11.47 -8.02 -14.33
N PRO A 344 -11.52 -7.39 -15.51
CA PRO A 344 -10.53 -6.39 -15.92
C PRO A 344 -10.44 -5.22 -14.94
N GLN A 345 -11.55 -4.82 -14.32
CA GLN A 345 -11.59 -3.74 -13.34
C GLN A 345 -10.79 -4.08 -12.08
N ALA A 346 -10.90 -5.30 -11.56
CA ALA A 346 -10.10 -5.75 -10.42
C ALA A 346 -8.60 -5.82 -10.74
N LYS A 347 -8.23 -6.11 -12.01
CA LYS A 347 -6.83 -6.15 -12.44
C LYS A 347 -6.11 -4.81 -12.31
N LEU A 348 -6.82 -3.69 -12.27
CA LEU A 348 -6.23 -2.38 -11.95
C LEU A 348 -5.55 -2.37 -10.57
N PHE A 349 -6.02 -3.20 -9.65
CA PHE A 349 -5.45 -3.38 -8.31
C PHE A 349 -4.39 -4.48 -8.23
N SER A 350 -3.88 -4.97 -9.36
CA SER A 350 -2.83 -5.98 -9.38
C SER A 350 -1.43 -5.37 -9.19
N GLU A 351 -0.49 -6.19 -8.73
CA GLU A 351 0.91 -5.82 -8.66
C GLU A 351 1.50 -5.53 -10.04
N ASP A 352 1.05 -6.23 -11.09
CA ASP A 352 1.49 -6.00 -12.45
C ASP A 352 1.07 -4.63 -12.96
N HIS A 353 -0.19 -4.24 -12.76
CA HIS A 353 -0.67 -2.91 -13.12
C HIS A 353 0.05 -1.82 -12.33
N PHE A 354 0.32 -2.05 -11.05
CA PHE A 354 1.10 -1.11 -10.24
C PHE A 354 2.53 -0.95 -10.76
N VAL A 355 3.19 -2.03 -11.16
CA VAL A 355 4.52 -1.99 -11.80
C VAL A 355 4.47 -1.21 -13.11
N GLU A 356 3.42 -1.38 -13.92
CA GLU A 356 3.21 -0.60 -15.15
C GLU A 356 3.11 0.90 -14.89
N THR A 357 2.58 1.31 -13.72
CA THR A 357 2.56 2.71 -13.30
C THR A 357 3.98 3.29 -13.20
N PHE A 358 4.97 2.52 -12.74
CA PHE A 358 6.37 2.96 -12.74
C PHE A 358 6.93 3.12 -14.16
N LEU A 359 6.45 2.35 -15.13
CA LEU A 359 6.92 2.47 -16.51
C LEU A 359 6.51 3.81 -17.13
N GLN A 360 5.49 4.49 -16.60
CA GLN A 360 5.11 5.84 -17.00
C GLN A 360 6.11 6.92 -16.54
N LEU A 361 7.06 6.57 -15.66
CA LEU A 361 8.15 7.47 -15.27
C LEU A 361 9.13 7.69 -16.42
N ALA A 362 9.32 6.69 -17.25
CA ALA A 362 10.20 6.78 -18.41
C ALA A 362 9.39 7.10 -19.67
N PRO A 363 9.77 8.13 -20.43
CA PRO A 363 9.23 8.36 -21.76
C PRO A 363 9.63 7.25 -22.74
#